data_b8f4f3058206655e32524104f48bf2d4
#
_entry.id   b8f4f3058206655e32524104f48bf2d4
#
_cell.length_a   1.000
_cell.length_b   1.000
_cell.length_c   1.000
_cell.angle_alpha   90.00
_cell.angle_beta   90.00
_cell.angle_gamma   90.00
#
_symmetry.space_group_name_H-M   'P 1'
#
loop_
_entity.id
_entity.type
_entity.pdbx_description
1 polymer ?
#
loop_
_entity_poly.entity_id
_entity_poly.type
_entity_poly.pdbx_seq_one_letter_code
_entity_poly.pdbx_strand_id
1 'polypeptide(L)'
;MYPYYIKDINEKKITEEEALELLTCLWIKTLTVNKVRSQAHTLSSAGSPMYQNVTIGGQTTDKKDAVNELSFAVLKSVAQTRLTQPNLTVRYHANLNKHFFDECIEVMKLGFGMPALNNDEIIIPSFINWGVKEAVSYTHLTLPT
;
A
#
# COMPACT_ATOMS: atom_id res chain seq x y z
N MET A 1 0.33 -5.29 -11.07
CA MET A 1 1.41 -6.16 -10.55
C MET A 1 0.95 -7.60 -10.32
N TYR A 2 -0.15 -7.85 -9.63
CA TYR A 2 -0.60 -9.20 -9.25
C TYR A 2 -0.66 -10.22 -10.39
N PRO A 3 -1.20 -9.93 -11.60
CA PRO A 3 -1.23 -10.90 -12.70
C PRO A 3 0.15 -11.38 -13.16
N TYR A 4 1.15 -10.52 -13.07
CA TYR A 4 2.55 -10.88 -13.40
C TYR A 4 3.17 -11.71 -12.28
N TYR A 5 2.98 -11.29 -11.03
CA TYR A 5 3.44 -11.99 -9.85
C TYR A 5 2.96 -13.45 -9.84
N ILE A 6 1.65 -13.66 -9.93
CA ILE A 6 1.06 -15.01 -9.87
C ILE A 6 1.48 -15.88 -11.07
N LYS A 7 1.65 -15.25 -12.25
CA LYS A 7 2.15 -15.95 -13.42
C LYS A 7 3.58 -16.46 -13.21
N ASP A 8 4.47 -15.60 -12.72
CA ASP A 8 5.89 -15.97 -12.55
C ASP A 8 6.08 -16.98 -11.42
N ILE A 9 5.27 -16.92 -10.34
CA ILE A 9 5.22 -17.95 -9.30
C ILE A 9 4.73 -19.30 -9.87
N ASN A 10 3.63 -19.31 -10.62
CA ASN A 10 3.07 -20.54 -11.20
C ASN A 10 3.99 -21.18 -12.24
N GLU A 11 4.69 -20.37 -13.02
CA GLU A 11 5.70 -20.82 -13.98
C GLU A 11 7.04 -21.18 -13.33
N LYS A 12 7.15 -21.05 -11.99
CA LYS A 12 8.38 -21.30 -11.20
C LYS A 12 9.59 -20.51 -11.69
N LYS A 13 9.37 -19.30 -12.20
CA LYS A 13 10.43 -18.36 -12.59
C LYS A 13 11.06 -17.67 -11.40
N ILE A 14 10.23 -17.40 -10.38
CA ILE A 14 10.64 -16.86 -9.11
C ILE A 14 9.96 -17.64 -7.98
N THR A 15 10.58 -17.68 -6.81
CA THR A 15 9.99 -18.17 -5.56
C THR A 15 9.30 -17.03 -4.80
N GLU A 16 8.51 -17.37 -3.79
CA GLU A 16 7.91 -16.37 -2.91
C GLU A 16 8.97 -15.58 -2.14
N GLU A 17 10.07 -16.23 -1.76
CA GLU A 17 11.20 -15.60 -1.08
C GLU A 17 11.92 -14.59 -1.99
N GLU A 18 12.18 -14.95 -3.25
CA GLU A 18 12.77 -14.03 -4.22
C GLU A 18 11.85 -12.85 -4.52
N ALA A 19 10.53 -13.08 -4.62
CA ALA A 19 9.56 -12.00 -4.80
C ALA A 19 9.55 -11.05 -3.58
N LEU A 20 9.64 -11.59 -2.37
CA LEU A 20 9.73 -10.81 -1.13
C LEU A 20 11.03 -9.98 -1.10
N GLU A 21 12.15 -10.55 -1.51
CA GLU A 21 13.44 -9.86 -1.62
C GLU A 21 13.35 -8.70 -2.63
N LEU A 22 12.77 -8.94 -3.81
CA LEU A 22 12.57 -7.90 -4.82
C LEU A 22 11.69 -6.75 -4.30
N LEU A 23 10.62 -7.06 -3.58
CA LEU A 23 9.78 -6.03 -2.93
C LEU A 23 10.58 -5.25 -1.87
N THR A 24 11.36 -5.93 -1.06
CA THR A 24 12.25 -5.32 -0.07
C THR A 24 13.26 -4.36 -0.73
N CYS A 25 13.89 -4.80 -1.81
CA CYS A 25 14.77 -3.96 -2.62
C CYS A 25 14.05 -2.75 -3.23
N LEU A 26 12.79 -2.92 -3.66
CA LEU A 26 11.96 -1.82 -4.16
C LEU A 26 11.72 -0.75 -3.08
N TRP A 27 11.41 -1.14 -1.83
CA TRP A 27 11.26 -0.21 -0.72
C TRP A 27 12.53 0.58 -0.46
N ILE A 28 13.67 -0.11 -0.36
CA ILE A 28 14.98 0.53 -0.15
C ILE A 28 15.29 1.47 -1.32
N LYS A 29 15.10 1.03 -2.56
CA LYS A 29 15.35 1.85 -3.75
C LYS A 29 14.48 3.09 -3.78
N THR A 30 13.22 2.95 -3.43
CA THR A 30 12.28 4.07 -3.38
C THR A 30 12.70 5.11 -2.32
N LEU A 31 13.16 4.66 -1.16
CA LEU A 31 13.69 5.56 -0.12
C LEU A 31 14.95 6.31 -0.58
N THR A 32 15.79 5.71 -1.44
CA THR A 32 17.01 6.37 -1.93
C THR A 32 16.74 7.49 -2.93
N VAL A 33 15.52 7.59 -3.47
CA VAL A 33 15.13 8.69 -4.38
C VAL A 33 14.91 9.96 -3.57
N ASN A 34 16.00 10.64 -3.24
CA ASN A 34 15.97 11.90 -2.50
C ASN A 34 15.94 13.10 -3.45
N LYS A 35 15.15 14.13 -3.10
CA LYS A 35 15.14 15.42 -3.79
C LYS A 35 15.69 16.50 -2.87
N VAL A 36 16.56 17.35 -3.40
CA VAL A 36 16.97 18.59 -2.72
C VAL A 36 15.75 19.49 -2.59
N ARG A 37 15.45 19.94 -1.38
CA ARG A 37 14.31 20.79 -1.06
C ARG A 37 14.79 22.14 -0.54
N SER A 38 13.92 23.16 -0.60
CA SER A 38 14.21 24.46 -0.02
C SER A 38 14.39 24.33 1.50
N GLN A 39 15.15 25.25 2.09
CA GLN A 39 15.35 25.31 3.54
C GLN A 39 14.02 25.40 4.31
N ALA A 40 13.09 26.24 3.86
CA ALA A 40 11.77 26.38 4.46
C ALA A 40 10.98 25.05 4.48
N HIS A 41 11.03 24.28 3.37
CA HIS A 41 10.37 23.00 3.30
C HIS A 41 11.03 21.97 4.25
N THR A 42 12.35 21.96 4.32
CA THR A 42 13.10 21.05 5.23
C THR A 42 12.81 21.34 6.70
N LEU A 43 12.63 22.60 7.06
CA LEU A 43 12.26 23.01 8.41
C LEU A 43 10.82 22.62 8.79
N SER A 44 9.89 22.68 7.82
CA SER A 44 8.48 22.35 8.05
C SER A 44 8.18 20.86 8.00
N SER A 45 8.98 20.07 7.27
CA SER A 45 8.76 18.65 7.02
C SER A 45 10.02 17.85 7.32
N ALA A 46 10.18 17.47 8.56
CA ALA A 46 11.33 16.67 9.01
C ALA A 46 11.43 15.33 8.24
N GLY A 47 12.66 14.85 8.00
CA GLY A 47 12.91 13.55 7.36
C GLY A 47 12.80 13.54 5.84
N SER A 48 12.67 14.69 5.18
CA SER A 48 12.60 14.82 3.71
C SER A 48 11.61 13.86 3.03
N PRO A 49 10.35 13.77 3.49
CA PRO A 49 9.40 12.81 2.98
C PRO A 49 9.16 13.03 1.48
N MET A 50 9.15 11.95 0.70
CA MET A 50 8.90 11.99 -0.74
C MET A 50 7.40 11.98 -1.08
N TYR A 51 6.55 11.75 -0.07
CA TYR A 51 5.10 11.60 -0.20
C TYR A 51 4.68 10.52 -1.21
N GLN A 52 5.51 9.51 -1.37
CA GLN A 52 5.15 8.33 -2.13
C GLN A 52 4.26 7.45 -1.28
N ASN A 53 3.21 6.91 -1.90
CA ASN A 53 2.27 6.04 -1.22
C ASN A 53 2.03 4.80 -2.08
N VAL A 54 2.04 3.64 -1.44
CA VAL A 54 1.63 2.37 -2.03
C VAL A 54 0.32 1.98 -1.36
N THR A 55 -0.68 1.64 -2.16
CA THR A 55 -2.00 1.29 -1.65
C THR A 55 -2.31 -0.17 -1.99
N ILE A 56 -2.75 -0.94 -1.01
CA ILE A 56 -3.17 -2.35 -1.16
C ILE A 56 -4.56 -2.56 -0.54
N GLY A 57 -5.17 -3.70 -0.84
CA GLY A 57 -6.54 -3.99 -0.41
C GLY A 57 -7.59 -3.24 -1.24
N GLY A 58 -8.70 -2.91 -0.61
CA GLY A 58 -9.84 -2.27 -1.26
C GLY A 58 -10.77 -3.27 -1.94
N GLN A 59 -11.61 -2.77 -2.84
CA GLN A 59 -12.64 -3.56 -3.50
C GLN A 59 -12.43 -3.61 -5.01
N THR A 60 -12.81 -4.74 -5.60
CA THR A 60 -12.95 -4.87 -7.06
C THR A 60 -14.16 -4.09 -7.57
N THR A 61 -14.31 -3.98 -8.90
CA THR A 61 -15.49 -3.38 -9.53
C THR A 61 -16.81 -4.05 -9.11
N ASP A 62 -16.75 -5.34 -8.76
CA ASP A 62 -17.89 -6.13 -8.29
C ASP A 62 -18.09 -6.04 -6.76
N LYS A 63 -17.42 -5.08 -6.10
CA LYS A 63 -17.47 -4.86 -4.63
C LYS A 63 -17.01 -6.07 -3.80
N LYS A 64 -16.20 -6.95 -4.39
CA LYS A 64 -15.54 -8.03 -3.67
C LYS A 64 -14.21 -7.56 -3.12
N ASP A 65 -13.72 -8.24 -2.08
CA ASP A 65 -12.39 -7.99 -1.55
C ASP A 65 -11.31 -8.18 -2.62
N ALA A 66 -10.40 -7.22 -2.73
CA ALA A 66 -9.29 -7.22 -3.69
C ALA A 66 -7.97 -7.69 -3.09
N VAL A 67 -7.97 -8.10 -1.81
CA VAL A 67 -6.79 -8.70 -1.17
C VAL A 67 -6.38 -9.98 -1.89
N ASN A 68 -5.09 -10.12 -2.12
CA ASN A 68 -4.49 -11.26 -2.79
C ASN A 68 -3.12 -11.58 -2.20
N GLU A 69 -2.45 -12.63 -2.67
CA GLU A 69 -1.16 -13.10 -2.15
C GLU A 69 -0.07 -12.02 -2.22
N LEU A 70 -0.09 -11.18 -3.27
CA LEU A 70 0.83 -10.06 -3.37
C LEU A 70 0.59 -9.02 -2.27
N SER A 71 -0.65 -8.83 -1.82
CA SER A 71 -0.97 -7.91 -0.71
C SER A 71 -0.29 -8.36 0.58
N PHE A 72 -0.28 -9.66 0.86
CA PHE A 72 0.45 -10.23 2.00
C PHE A 72 1.96 -10.10 1.84
N ALA A 73 2.50 -10.36 0.64
CA ALA A 73 3.92 -10.21 0.37
C ALA A 73 4.39 -8.75 0.56
N VAL A 74 3.61 -7.78 0.09
CA VAL A 74 3.88 -6.34 0.28
C VAL A 74 3.85 -5.99 1.77
N LEU A 75 2.84 -6.42 2.52
CA LEU A 75 2.74 -6.16 3.95
C LEU A 75 3.95 -6.74 4.71
N LYS A 76 4.34 -7.98 4.39
CA LYS A 76 5.50 -8.66 4.97
C LYS A 76 6.81 -7.93 4.65
N SER A 77 7.00 -7.45 3.41
CA SER A 77 8.19 -6.70 3.01
C SER A 77 8.34 -5.38 3.76
N VAL A 78 7.23 -4.67 4.00
CA VAL A 78 7.21 -3.44 4.81
C VAL A 78 7.54 -3.74 6.27
N ALA A 79 7.00 -4.82 6.83
CA ALA A 79 7.31 -5.24 8.20
C ALA A 79 8.79 -5.60 8.40
N GLN A 80 9.45 -6.16 7.38
CA GLN A 80 10.88 -6.47 7.40
C GLN A 80 11.76 -5.23 7.31
N THR A 81 11.43 -4.30 6.41
CA THR A 81 12.25 -3.11 6.15
C THR A 81 12.07 -2.02 7.21
N ARG A 82 10.86 -1.86 7.76
CA ARG A 82 10.50 -0.83 8.75
C ARG A 82 10.94 0.58 8.35
N LEU A 83 10.91 0.87 7.04
CA LEU A 83 11.28 2.17 6.50
C LEU A 83 10.12 3.15 6.69
N THR A 84 10.45 4.43 6.80
CA THR A 84 9.45 5.51 6.93
C THR A 84 8.81 5.92 5.61
N GLN A 85 9.38 5.49 4.48
CA GLN A 85 8.93 5.80 3.13
C GLN A 85 9.26 4.62 2.18
N PRO A 86 8.47 4.38 1.14
CA PRO A 86 7.15 4.98 0.88
C PRO A 86 6.12 4.58 1.93
N ASN A 87 5.08 5.40 2.07
CA ASN A 87 3.98 5.07 2.98
C ASN A 87 3.15 3.90 2.42
N LEU A 88 2.80 2.95 3.27
CA LEU A 88 1.87 1.87 2.93
C LEU A 88 0.47 2.22 3.45
N THR A 89 -0.51 2.21 2.56
CA THR A 89 -1.92 2.40 2.90
C THR A 89 -2.70 1.12 2.59
N VAL A 90 -3.53 0.70 3.53
CA VAL A 90 -4.49 -0.39 3.35
C VAL A 90 -5.89 0.20 3.26
N ARG A 91 -6.61 -0.13 2.21
CA ARG A 91 -8.02 0.23 2.07
C ARG A 91 -8.89 -0.77 2.80
N TYR A 92 -9.54 -0.29 3.85
CA TYR A 92 -10.48 -1.05 4.67
C TYR A 92 -11.90 -0.95 4.13
N HIS A 93 -12.64 -2.05 4.18
CA HIS A 93 -14.08 -2.13 3.95
C HIS A 93 -14.68 -3.28 4.76
N ALA A 94 -16.00 -3.30 4.94
CA ALA A 94 -16.68 -4.27 5.83
C ALA A 94 -16.41 -5.76 5.45
N ASN A 95 -16.17 -6.05 4.17
CA ASN A 95 -15.93 -7.40 3.67
C ASN A 95 -14.42 -7.72 3.50
N LEU A 96 -13.52 -6.91 4.09
CA LEU A 96 -12.09 -7.15 4.03
C LEU A 96 -11.75 -8.51 4.65
N ASN A 97 -10.83 -9.24 4.03
CA ASN A 97 -10.32 -10.50 4.55
C ASN A 97 -9.82 -10.33 5.99
N LYS A 98 -10.46 -11.04 6.93
CA LYS A 98 -10.15 -10.90 8.35
C LYS A 98 -8.70 -11.27 8.67
N HIS A 99 -8.18 -12.34 8.07
CA HIS A 99 -6.78 -12.75 8.28
C HIS A 99 -5.82 -11.67 7.83
N PHE A 100 -6.06 -11.05 6.67
CA PHE A 100 -5.25 -9.93 6.20
C PHE A 100 -5.32 -8.72 7.14
N PHE A 101 -6.51 -8.43 7.67
CA PHE A 101 -6.67 -7.34 8.63
C PHE A 101 -5.92 -7.61 9.94
N ASP A 102 -5.99 -8.84 10.45
CA ASP A 102 -5.27 -9.24 11.65
C ASP A 102 -3.74 -9.11 11.45
N GLU A 103 -3.22 -9.50 10.29
CA GLU A 103 -1.81 -9.30 9.90
C GLU A 103 -1.43 -7.81 9.83
N CYS A 104 -2.32 -6.95 9.32
CA CYS A 104 -2.10 -5.49 9.33
C CYS A 104 -1.95 -4.96 10.75
N ILE A 105 -2.78 -5.42 11.68
CA ILE A 105 -2.69 -5.04 13.10
C ILE A 105 -1.36 -5.50 13.73
N GLU A 106 -0.90 -6.72 13.42
CA GLU A 106 0.40 -7.20 13.91
C GLU A 106 1.56 -6.35 13.37
N VAL A 107 1.49 -5.92 12.11
CA VAL A 107 2.51 -5.02 11.56
C VAL A 107 2.44 -3.63 12.22
N MET A 108 1.25 -3.10 12.48
CA MET A 108 1.08 -1.81 13.19
C MET A 108 1.68 -1.83 14.60
N LYS A 109 1.61 -2.96 15.30
CA LYS A 109 2.22 -3.14 16.63
C LYS A 109 3.75 -3.00 16.62
N LEU A 110 4.41 -3.10 15.47
CA LEU A 110 5.84 -2.88 15.35
C LEU A 110 6.24 -1.40 15.56
N GLY A 111 5.28 -0.47 15.57
CA GLY A 111 5.44 0.90 16.04
C GLY A 111 6.11 1.88 15.08
N PHE A 112 6.24 1.54 13.77
CA PHE A 112 6.83 2.43 12.77
C PHE A 112 5.80 3.22 11.94
N GLY A 113 4.51 3.17 12.32
CA GLY A 113 3.45 3.99 11.76
C GLY A 113 2.79 3.46 10.49
N MET A 114 3.05 2.22 10.10
CA MET A 114 2.45 1.58 8.93
C MET A 114 1.83 0.22 9.26
N PRO A 115 0.88 -0.23 8.44
CA PRO A 115 0.17 0.50 7.38
C PRO A 115 -0.82 1.54 7.93
N ALA A 116 -1.09 2.60 7.14
CA ALA A 116 -2.22 3.49 7.40
C ALA A 116 -3.52 2.84 6.91
N LEU A 117 -4.61 2.94 7.68
CA LEU A 117 -5.90 2.39 7.31
C LEU A 117 -6.80 3.49 6.73
N ASN A 118 -7.26 3.32 5.50
CA ASN A 118 -8.24 4.18 4.85
C ASN A 118 -9.58 3.46 4.73
N ASN A 119 -10.61 3.98 5.38
CA ASN A 119 -11.94 3.38 5.35
C ASN A 119 -12.72 3.85 4.11
N ASP A 120 -12.90 2.93 3.14
CA ASP A 120 -13.61 3.18 1.90
C ASP A 120 -15.08 3.58 2.12
N GLU A 121 -15.73 3.06 3.17
CA GLU A 121 -17.14 3.35 3.48
C GLU A 121 -17.35 4.80 3.92
N ILE A 122 -16.30 5.49 4.34
CA ILE A 122 -16.33 6.90 4.71
C ILE A 122 -15.77 7.76 3.60
N ILE A 123 -14.63 7.38 3.04
CA ILE A 123 -13.89 8.22 2.09
C ILE A 123 -14.63 8.32 0.75
N ILE A 124 -15.16 7.21 0.24
CA ILE A 124 -15.86 7.20 -1.06
C ILE A 124 -17.11 8.08 -1.03
N PRO A 125 -18.04 7.94 -0.06
CA PRO A 125 -19.17 8.85 0.04
C PRO A 125 -18.77 10.32 0.23
N SER A 126 -17.70 10.59 0.95
CA SER A 126 -17.20 11.95 1.13
C SER A 126 -16.77 12.59 -0.20
N PHE A 127 -16.05 11.86 -1.04
CA PHE A 127 -15.67 12.34 -2.38
C PHE A 127 -16.90 12.54 -3.28
N ILE A 128 -17.88 11.65 -3.22
CA ILE A 128 -19.13 11.78 -3.98
C ILE A 128 -19.89 13.05 -3.54
N ASN A 129 -19.95 13.31 -2.24
CA ASN A 129 -20.58 14.53 -1.69
C ASN A 129 -19.85 15.80 -2.14
N TRP A 130 -18.56 15.74 -2.43
CA TRP A 130 -17.79 16.84 -3.01
C TRP A 130 -17.94 16.96 -4.53
N GLY A 131 -18.80 16.15 -5.14
CA GLY A 131 -19.09 16.19 -6.58
C GLY A 131 -18.13 15.35 -7.44
N VAL A 132 -17.29 14.52 -6.83
CA VAL A 132 -16.45 13.57 -7.57
C VAL A 132 -17.30 12.41 -8.05
N LYS A 133 -17.17 12.02 -9.32
CA LYS A 133 -17.89 10.85 -9.86
C LYS A 133 -17.49 9.57 -9.11
N GLU A 134 -18.45 8.70 -8.80
CA GLU A 134 -18.22 7.46 -8.07
C GLU A 134 -17.06 6.63 -8.65
N ALA A 135 -17.05 6.40 -9.97
CA ALA A 135 -15.96 5.68 -10.64
C ALA A 135 -14.58 6.30 -10.40
N VAL A 136 -14.50 7.64 -10.32
CA VAL A 136 -13.25 8.36 -10.05
C VAL A 136 -12.85 8.23 -8.58
N SER A 137 -13.82 8.22 -7.68
CA SER A 137 -13.57 8.02 -6.24
C SER A 137 -12.91 6.66 -5.95
N TYR A 138 -13.32 5.61 -6.66
CA TYR A 138 -12.68 4.30 -6.56
C TYR A 138 -11.26 4.29 -7.16
N THR A 139 -11.01 4.97 -8.28
CA THR A 139 -9.72 4.95 -8.97
C THR A 139 -8.67 5.86 -8.32
N HIS A 140 -9.05 6.98 -7.71
CA HIS A 140 -8.11 7.87 -7.01
C HIS A 140 -7.62 7.30 -5.68
N LEU A 141 -8.38 6.40 -5.07
CA LEU A 141 -7.96 5.65 -3.88
C LEU A 141 -7.17 4.38 -4.24
N THR A 142 -7.27 3.93 -5.47
CA THR A 142 -6.52 2.81 -6.03
C THR A 142 -5.71 3.29 -7.22
N LEU A 143 -4.43 3.56 -7.03
CA LEU A 143 -3.52 3.35 -8.15
C LEU A 143 -3.57 1.85 -8.45
N PRO A 144 -3.78 1.43 -9.71
CA PRO A 144 -3.86 0.02 -10.04
C PRO A 144 -2.54 -0.65 -9.67
N THR A 145 -2.62 -1.55 -8.71
CA THR A 145 -1.56 -2.52 -8.44
C THR A 145 -1.50 -3.55 -9.55
#